data_3a97aadb0ed8ee952a3c24e093f5f78c
#
_entry.id   3a97aadb0ed8ee952a3c24e093f5f78c
#
_cell.length_a   1.000
_cell.length_b   1.000
_cell.length_c   1.000
_cell.angle_alpha   90.00
_cell.angle_beta   90.00
_cell.angle_gamma   90.00
#
_symmetry.space_group_name_H-M   'P 1'
#
loop_
_entity.id
_entity.type
_entity.pdbx_description
1 polymer ?
#
loop_
_entity_poly.entity_id
_entity_poly.type
_entity_poly.pdbx_seq_one_letter_code
_entity_poly.pdbx_strand_id
1 'polypeptide(L)'
;ITIADYEIKKLNFISEVIKRLQFNSEQWSVISHEESFAFYAYSQKKGLYSAGVMLLDYSNDNIASYICMKSNLNGCDVIMENRYFSDAIQYDEEKDSYSNLCVNQHEITEWLKGLLSRYNVSSVFLTGSRFEMEKFPDEFTRFLCHSRKVFAGQNLYVKGAVLGACTKIKQILPPDTILACKNRITTGIEMDISERANDMPLKIAVS
;
A
#
# COMPACT_ATOMS: atom_id res chain seq x y z
N ILE A 1 -7.80 -3.05 -10.93
CA ILE A 1 -8.50 -2.01 -10.14
C ILE A 1 -7.85 -1.96 -8.77
N THR A 2 -7.65 -0.77 -8.21
CA THR A 2 -7.12 -0.60 -6.85
C THR A 2 -8.10 0.17 -5.98
N ILE A 3 -8.25 -0.24 -4.71
CA ILE A 3 -9.17 0.35 -3.74
C ILE A 3 -8.47 0.55 -2.39
N ALA A 4 -8.91 1.55 -1.64
CA ALA A 4 -8.32 1.85 -0.32
C ALA A 4 -8.65 0.76 0.72
N ASP A 5 -9.89 0.27 0.72
CA ASP A 5 -10.38 -0.72 1.68
C ASP A 5 -11.31 -1.71 1.01
N TYR A 6 -11.20 -3.00 1.38
CA TYR A 6 -12.04 -4.09 0.89
C TYR A 6 -13.41 -4.10 1.58
N GLU A 7 -14.25 -3.11 1.27
CA GLU A 7 -15.62 -3.09 1.73
C GLU A 7 -16.53 -3.92 0.80
N ILE A 8 -17.35 -4.80 1.35
CA ILE A 8 -18.25 -5.66 0.58
C ILE A 8 -19.14 -4.84 -0.38
N LYS A 9 -19.63 -3.67 0.05
CA LYS A 9 -20.45 -2.80 -0.80
C LYS A 9 -19.69 -2.30 -2.01
N LYS A 10 -18.43 -1.89 -1.84
CA LYS A 10 -17.55 -1.42 -2.92
C LYS A 10 -17.21 -2.56 -3.88
N LEU A 11 -16.90 -3.75 -3.36
CA LEU A 11 -16.61 -4.93 -4.17
C LEU A 11 -17.81 -5.35 -5.00
N ASN A 12 -19.01 -5.37 -4.42
CA ASN A 12 -20.25 -5.70 -5.13
C ASN A 12 -20.53 -4.68 -6.24
N PHE A 13 -20.37 -3.38 -5.96
CA PHE A 13 -20.52 -2.33 -6.96
C PHE A 13 -19.54 -2.51 -8.13
N ILE A 14 -18.25 -2.72 -7.84
CA ILE A 14 -17.23 -2.97 -8.87
C ILE A 14 -17.60 -4.20 -9.69
N SER A 15 -17.98 -5.30 -9.04
CA SER A 15 -18.38 -6.54 -9.72
C SER A 15 -19.57 -6.31 -10.66
N GLU A 16 -20.56 -5.54 -10.24
CA GLU A 16 -21.71 -5.21 -11.08
C GLU A 16 -21.31 -4.35 -12.30
N VAL A 17 -20.46 -3.33 -12.11
CA VAL A 17 -19.95 -2.51 -13.21
C VAL A 17 -19.18 -3.37 -14.22
N ILE A 18 -18.30 -4.26 -13.74
CA ILE A 18 -17.50 -5.15 -14.59
C ILE A 18 -18.38 -6.11 -15.37
N LYS A 19 -19.42 -6.68 -14.74
CA LYS A 19 -20.41 -7.53 -15.43
C LYS A 19 -21.13 -6.77 -16.55
N ARG A 20 -21.54 -5.54 -16.29
CA ARG A 20 -22.19 -4.69 -17.33
C ARG A 20 -21.25 -4.36 -18.49
N LEU A 21 -19.95 -4.24 -18.22
CA LEU A 21 -18.91 -4.04 -19.24
C LEU A 21 -18.50 -5.34 -19.96
N GLN A 22 -19.08 -6.48 -19.59
CA GLN A 22 -18.85 -7.80 -20.18
C GLN A 22 -17.41 -8.30 -20.09
N PHE A 23 -16.65 -7.88 -19.06
CA PHE A 23 -15.32 -8.43 -18.80
C PHE A 23 -15.43 -9.83 -18.18
N ASN A 24 -14.59 -10.73 -18.64
CA ASN A 24 -14.44 -12.08 -18.05
C ASN A 24 -13.67 -11.98 -16.72
N SER A 25 -13.92 -12.92 -15.83
CA SER A 25 -13.28 -12.98 -14.50
C SER A 25 -11.75 -12.99 -14.53
N GLU A 26 -11.15 -13.49 -15.60
CA GLU A 26 -9.69 -13.52 -15.79
C GLU A 26 -9.09 -12.18 -16.25
N GLN A 27 -9.93 -11.27 -16.75
CA GLN A 27 -9.48 -9.99 -17.31
C GLN A 27 -9.34 -8.87 -16.27
N TRP A 28 -9.78 -9.11 -15.06
CA TRP A 28 -9.73 -8.11 -14.01
C TRP A 28 -9.39 -8.70 -12.65
N SER A 29 -8.90 -7.87 -11.78
CA SER A 29 -8.70 -8.17 -10.37
C SER A 29 -8.77 -6.89 -9.55
N VAL A 30 -9.08 -7.04 -8.28
CA VAL A 30 -9.05 -5.95 -7.31
C VAL A 30 -7.90 -6.18 -6.35
N ILE A 31 -7.10 -5.16 -6.14
CA ILE A 31 -6.03 -5.14 -5.14
C ILE A 31 -6.16 -3.91 -4.25
N SER A 32 -5.62 -3.96 -3.04
CA SER A 32 -5.63 -2.81 -2.14
C SER A 32 -4.62 -1.74 -2.57
N HIS A 33 -4.77 -0.53 -2.05
CA HIS A 33 -3.75 0.53 -2.19
C HIS A 33 -2.40 0.07 -1.64
N GLU A 34 -2.43 -0.69 -0.56
CA GLU A 34 -1.25 -1.30 0.06
C GLU A 34 -0.53 -2.23 -0.91
N GLU A 35 -1.24 -3.22 -1.47
CA GLU A 35 -0.66 -4.13 -2.47
C GLU A 35 -0.15 -3.37 -3.68
N SER A 36 -0.92 -2.39 -4.16
CA SER A 36 -0.52 -1.54 -5.29
C SER A 36 0.78 -0.82 -4.99
N PHE A 37 0.92 -0.24 -3.80
CA PHE A 37 2.14 0.44 -3.40
C PHE A 37 3.32 -0.54 -3.31
N ALA A 38 3.14 -1.72 -2.74
CA ALA A 38 4.19 -2.72 -2.67
C ALA A 38 4.69 -3.12 -4.08
N PHE A 39 3.79 -3.41 -5.02
CA PHE A 39 4.17 -3.69 -6.40
C PHE A 39 4.93 -2.53 -7.05
N TYR A 40 4.47 -1.30 -6.83
CA TYR A 40 5.16 -0.11 -7.34
C TYR A 40 6.56 0.03 -6.73
N ALA A 41 6.69 -0.03 -5.41
CA ALA A 41 7.94 0.18 -4.70
C ALA A 41 9.02 -0.84 -5.08
N TYR A 42 8.64 -2.13 -5.12
CA TYR A 42 9.58 -3.20 -5.44
C TYR A 42 9.83 -3.40 -6.94
N SER A 43 9.08 -2.73 -7.81
CA SER A 43 9.42 -2.61 -9.23
C SER A 43 10.54 -1.61 -9.51
N GLN A 44 10.87 -0.77 -8.55
CA GLN A 44 11.91 0.26 -8.69
C GLN A 44 13.32 -0.35 -8.60
N LYS A 45 14.34 0.50 -8.80
CA LYS A 45 15.75 0.07 -8.65
C LYS A 45 16.02 -0.39 -7.21
N LYS A 46 16.74 -1.51 -7.06
CA LYS A 46 17.07 -2.12 -5.76
C LYS A 46 17.61 -1.13 -4.70
N GLY A 47 18.34 -0.11 -5.11
CA GLY A 47 18.86 0.91 -4.19
C GLY A 47 17.79 1.81 -3.56
N LEU A 48 16.51 1.74 -3.99
CA LEU A 48 15.41 2.49 -3.39
C LEU A 48 14.71 1.71 -2.27
N TYR A 49 14.81 0.39 -2.29
CA TYR A 49 14.25 -0.49 -1.27
C TYR A 49 15.33 -1.35 -0.58
N SER A 50 16.52 -0.77 -0.39
CA SER A 50 17.62 -1.43 0.35
C SER A 50 17.32 -1.62 1.83
N ALA A 51 16.42 -0.80 2.37
CA ALA A 51 15.74 -0.94 3.65
C ALA A 51 14.23 -0.83 3.41
N GLY A 52 13.45 -0.40 4.40
CA GLY A 52 12.02 -0.15 4.21
C GLY A 52 11.71 0.96 3.22
N VAL A 53 10.52 0.92 2.66
CA VAL A 53 9.96 1.95 1.78
C VAL A 53 8.68 2.50 2.42
N MET A 54 8.57 3.82 2.48
CA MET A 54 7.41 4.50 3.02
C MET A 54 6.65 5.22 1.90
N LEU A 55 5.33 5.14 1.91
CA LEU A 55 4.44 6.02 1.18
C LEU A 55 3.69 6.90 2.15
N LEU A 56 3.65 8.18 1.88
CA LEU A 56 2.76 9.13 2.53
C LEU A 56 1.69 9.54 1.54
N ASP A 57 0.44 9.28 1.89
CA ASP A 57 -0.73 9.67 1.12
C ASP A 57 -1.52 10.74 1.88
N TYR A 58 -1.59 11.94 1.31
CA TYR A 58 -2.35 13.05 1.84
C TYR A 58 -3.45 13.42 0.85
N SER A 59 -4.45 12.56 0.74
CA SER A 59 -5.59 12.74 -0.17
C SER A 59 -6.85 13.27 0.53
N ASN A 60 -6.95 13.04 1.83
CA ASN A 60 -8.08 13.43 2.70
C ASN A 60 -7.57 14.32 3.83
N ASP A 61 -8.38 14.51 4.86
CA ASP A 61 -8.03 15.32 6.02
C ASP A 61 -6.89 14.71 6.85
N ASN A 62 -6.65 13.40 6.71
CA ASN A 62 -5.59 12.68 7.40
C ASN A 62 -4.48 12.24 6.45
N ILE A 63 -3.24 12.19 6.96
CA ILE A 63 -2.13 11.56 6.23
C ILE A 63 -2.10 10.07 6.59
N ALA A 64 -2.19 9.23 5.56
CA ALA A 64 -1.91 7.81 5.69
C ALA A 64 -0.43 7.53 5.39
N SER A 65 0.20 6.68 6.18
CA SER A 65 1.54 6.14 5.89
C SER A 65 1.42 4.64 5.66
N TYR A 66 2.00 4.18 4.56
CA TYR A 66 2.17 2.76 4.26
C TYR A 66 3.66 2.45 4.31
N ILE A 67 4.05 1.48 5.12
CA ILE A 67 5.46 1.10 5.28
C ILE A 67 5.64 -0.35 4.86
N CYS A 68 6.37 -0.56 3.78
CA CYS A 68 6.76 -1.88 3.29
C CYS A 68 8.14 -2.23 3.82
N MET A 69 8.22 -3.31 4.59
CA MET A 69 9.47 -3.87 5.11
C MET A 69 9.68 -5.28 4.57
N LYS A 70 10.89 -5.54 4.10
CA LYS A 70 11.28 -6.88 3.67
C LYS A 70 11.96 -7.61 4.83
N SER A 71 11.49 -8.81 5.15
CA SER A 71 12.12 -9.70 6.11
C SER A 71 12.27 -11.10 5.51
N ASN A 72 13.21 -11.89 6.00
CA ASN A 72 13.36 -13.28 5.60
C ASN A 72 12.75 -14.18 6.68
N LEU A 73 11.76 -14.97 6.30
CA LEU A 73 11.11 -15.94 7.15
C LEU A 73 11.25 -17.33 6.54
N ASN A 74 12.00 -18.21 7.20
CA ASN A 74 12.19 -19.60 6.77
C ASN A 74 12.71 -19.74 5.32
N GLY A 75 13.58 -18.85 4.88
CA GLY A 75 14.15 -18.86 3.52
C GLY A 75 13.31 -18.14 2.47
N CYS A 76 12.10 -17.73 2.79
CA CYS A 76 11.27 -16.88 1.92
C CYS A 76 11.39 -15.41 2.31
N ASP A 77 11.53 -14.55 1.33
CA ASP A 77 11.44 -13.11 1.53
C ASP A 77 9.98 -12.71 1.67
N VAL A 78 9.64 -12.10 2.79
CA VAL A 78 8.28 -11.61 3.05
C VAL A 78 8.30 -10.10 3.09
N ILE A 79 7.49 -9.47 2.25
CA ILE A 79 7.22 -8.04 2.32
C ILE A 79 6.02 -7.86 3.23
N MET A 80 6.27 -7.29 4.40
CA MET A 80 5.21 -6.92 5.34
C MET A 80 4.87 -5.46 5.17
N GLU A 81 3.59 -5.17 5.22
CA GLU A 81 3.09 -3.82 5.14
C GLU A 81 2.31 -3.43 6.37
N ASN A 82 2.57 -2.21 6.83
CA ASN A 82 1.90 -1.59 7.96
C ASN A 82 1.33 -0.23 7.54
N ARG A 83 0.07 -0.01 7.86
CA ARG A 83 -0.63 1.26 7.61
C ARG A 83 -0.83 2.02 8.90
N TYR A 84 -0.51 3.30 8.87
CA TYR A 84 -0.66 4.23 10.00
C TYR A 84 -1.40 5.47 9.54
N PHE A 85 -2.16 6.07 10.45
CA PHE A 85 -2.85 7.34 10.21
C PHE A 85 -2.36 8.39 11.20
N SER A 86 -2.37 9.64 10.78
CA SER A 86 -2.20 10.78 11.67
C SER A 86 -3.55 11.43 11.91
N ASP A 87 -4.02 11.38 13.15
CA ASP A 87 -5.30 11.97 13.56
C ASP A 87 -5.16 13.44 14.01
N ALA A 88 -3.93 13.95 14.10
CA ALA A 88 -3.64 15.28 14.66
C ALA A 88 -3.64 16.41 13.61
N ILE A 89 -3.85 16.09 12.34
CA ILE A 89 -3.72 17.06 11.25
C ILE A 89 -5.08 17.66 10.95
N GLN A 90 -5.18 18.98 11.06
CA GLN A 90 -6.36 19.74 10.66
C GLN A 90 -6.12 20.38 9.29
N TYR A 91 -6.90 19.99 8.31
CA TYR A 91 -6.86 20.59 6.99
C TYR A 91 -7.87 21.74 6.91
N ASP A 92 -7.39 22.90 6.50
CA ASP A 92 -8.19 24.11 6.29
C ASP A 92 -8.48 24.25 4.78
N GLU A 93 -9.72 24.09 4.38
CA GLU A 93 -10.12 24.16 2.96
C GLU A 93 -10.01 25.58 2.36
N GLU A 94 -9.94 26.61 3.20
CA GLU A 94 -9.74 27.99 2.75
C GLU A 94 -8.28 28.27 2.36
N LYS A 95 -7.35 27.41 2.75
CA LYS A 95 -5.91 27.54 2.46
C LYS A 95 -5.49 26.60 1.35
N ASP A 96 -4.49 27.02 0.57
CA ASP A 96 -3.81 26.13 -0.37
C ASP A 96 -3.05 24.99 0.33
N SER A 97 -2.66 23.98 -0.44
CA SER A 97 -1.96 22.81 0.09
C SER A 97 -0.62 23.14 0.73
N TYR A 98 0.10 24.13 0.19
CA TYR A 98 1.39 24.57 0.76
C TYR A 98 1.20 25.24 2.13
N SER A 99 0.24 26.15 2.25
CA SER A 99 -0.08 26.82 3.51
C SER A 99 -0.57 25.85 4.58
N ASN A 100 -1.40 24.90 4.20
CA ASN A 100 -1.83 23.81 5.09
C ASN A 100 -0.65 22.96 5.57
N LEU A 101 0.26 22.59 4.66
CA LEU A 101 1.43 21.82 5.04
C LEU A 101 2.37 22.61 5.94
N CYS A 102 2.54 23.93 5.72
CA CYS A 102 3.32 24.80 6.60
C CYS A 102 2.76 24.85 8.02
N VAL A 103 1.44 24.96 8.15
CA VAL A 103 0.78 25.00 9.47
C VAL A 103 0.95 23.66 10.21
N ASN A 104 0.75 22.56 9.52
CA ASN A 104 0.74 21.21 10.12
C ASN A 104 2.14 20.53 10.11
N GLN A 105 3.18 21.15 9.56
CA GLN A 105 4.48 20.49 9.37
C GLN A 105 5.11 19.99 10.67
N HIS A 106 4.89 20.67 11.79
CA HIS A 106 5.43 20.26 13.07
C HIS A 106 4.81 18.95 13.54
N GLU A 107 3.49 18.88 13.56
CA GLU A 107 2.72 17.70 13.97
C GLU A 107 3.00 16.50 13.05
N ILE A 108 3.04 16.74 11.74
CA ILE A 108 3.41 15.73 10.74
C ILE A 108 4.82 15.22 11.02
N THR A 109 5.76 16.11 11.25
CA THR A 109 7.17 15.75 11.49
C THR A 109 7.33 14.94 12.76
N GLU A 110 6.67 15.32 13.87
CA GLU A 110 6.73 14.58 15.13
C GLU A 110 6.10 13.17 14.99
N TRP A 111 4.97 13.08 14.33
CA TRP A 111 4.36 11.78 14.02
C TRP A 111 5.29 10.91 13.17
N LEU A 112 5.89 11.47 12.12
CA LEU A 112 6.83 10.75 11.28
C LEU A 112 8.11 10.35 12.01
N LYS A 113 8.62 11.17 12.93
CA LYS A 113 9.75 10.78 13.81
C LYS A 113 9.42 9.52 14.61
N GLY A 114 8.21 9.44 15.15
CA GLY A 114 7.73 8.25 15.86
C GLY A 114 7.70 7.00 14.98
N LEU A 115 7.33 7.10 13.71
CA LEU A 115 7.36 5.99 12.75
C LEU A 115 8.79 5.63 12.35
N LEU A 116 9.60 6.63 11.98
CA LEU A 116 10.96 6.44 11.50
C LEU A 116 11.94 5.99 12.61
N SER A 117 11.59 6.15 13.89
CA SER A 117 12.35 5.56 15.00
C SER A 117 12.14 4.04 15.10
N ARG A 118 11.02 3.52 14.62
CA ARG A 118 10.67 2.10 14.62
C ARG A 118 11.06 1.38 13.34
N TYR A 119 11.06 2.11 12.22
CA TYR A 119 11.27 1.53 10.89
C TYR A 119 12.45 2.20 10.19
N ASN A 120 13.42 1.39 9.79
CA ASN A 120 14.52 1.87 8.93
C ASN A 120 14.01 2.01 7.50
N VAL A 121 13.89 3.25 7.01
CA VAL A 121 13.32 3.57 5.70
C VAL A 121 14.39 4.20 4.81
N SER A 122 14.62 3.63 3.63
CA SER A 122 15.59 4.11 2.64
C SER A 122 14.99 5.11 1.64
N SER A 123 13.69 5.01 1.37
CA SER A 123 13.01 5.94 0.47
C SER A 123 11.58 6.23 0.92
N VAL A 124 11.14 7.45 0.62
CA VAL A 124 9.80 7.96 0.91
C VAL A 124 9.15 8.41 -0.39
N PHE A 125 7.94 7.99 -0.62
CA PHE A 125 7.11 8.45 -1.72
C PHE A 125 5.97 9.30 -1.18
N LEU A 126 5.70 10.43 -1.83
CA LEU A 126 4.61 11.35 -1.49
C LEU A 126 3.56 11.26 -2.58
N THR A 127 2.30 11.07 -2.21
CA THR A 127 1.16 11.03 -3.12
C THR A 127 -0.07 11.66 -2.46
N GLY A 128 -1.09 11.92 -3.26
CA GLY A 128 -2.33 12.52 -2.80
C GLY A 128 -2.48 13.97 -3.23
N SER A 129 -3.74 14.42 -3.37
CA SER A 129 -4.06 15.76 -3.87
C SER A 129 -3.50 16.89 -3.02
N ARG A 130 -3.31 16.65 -1.73
CA ARG A 130 -2.76 17.63 -0.78
C ARG A 130 -1.23 17.76 -0.86
N PHE A 131 -0.55 16.80 -1.51
CA PHE A 131 0.88 16.90 -1.87
C PHE A 131 1.09 17.36 -3.31
N GLU A 132 0.05 17.78 -4.01
CA GLU A 132 0.16 18.34 -5.37
C GLU A 132 0.56 19.82 -5.29
N MET A 133 1.86 20.05 -5.19
CA MET A 133 2.45 21.38 -5.11
C MET A 133 3.81 21.43 -5.81
N GLU A 134 4.16 22.60 -6.34
CA GLU A 134 5.46 22.80 -7.04
C GLU A 134 6.65 22.75 -6.09
N LYS A 135 6.47 23.24 -4.88
CA LYS A 135 7.52 23.32 -3.87
C LYS A 135 6.98 22.91 -2.49
N PHE A 136 7.71 22.08 -1.80
CA PHE A 136 7.42 21.70 -0.41
C PHE A 136 8.11 22.70 0.56
N PRO A 137 7.57 22.87 1.79
CA PRO A 137 8.25 23.65 2.83
C PRO A 137 9.66 23.13 3.09
N ASP A 138 10.61 24.05 3.22
CA ASP A 138 12.05 23.71 3.31
C ASP A 138 12.38 22.85 4.55
N GLU A 139 11.69 23.07 5.66
CA GLU A 139 11.87 22.30 6.88
C GLU A 139 11.36 20.87 6.73
N PHE A 140 10.17 20.69 6.17
CA PHE A 140 9.60 19.40 5.88
C PHE A 140 10.46 18.59 4.88
N THR A 141 10.92 19.26 3.81
CA THR A 141 11.82 18.66 2.82
C THR A 141 13.14 18.24 3.46
N ARG A 142 13.75 19.10 4.26
CA ARG A 142 15.02 18.79 4.94
C ARG A 142 14.88 17.61 5.89
N PHE A 143 13.78 17.53 6.62
CA PHE A 143 13.48 16.40 7.49
C PHE A 143 13.32 15.09 6.72
N LEU A 144 12.52 15.07 5.66
CA LEU A 144 12.30 13.86 4.88
C LEU A 144 13.55 13.40 4.13
N CYS A 145 14.31 14.33 3.54
CA CYS A 145 15.51 14.03 2.77
C CYS A 145 16.72 13.67 3.64
N HIS A 146 16.61 13.77 4.96
CA HIS A 146 17.70 13.38 5.85
C HIS A 146 17.94 11.85 5.76
N SER A 147 19.04 11.47 5.09
CA SER A 147 19.46 10.07 4.85
C SER A 147 18.48 9.21 4.05
N ARG A 148 17.49 9.80 3.37
CA ARG A 148 16.48 9.10 2.58
C ARG A 148 16.32 9.74 1.20
N LYS A 149 15.88 8.93 0.25
CA LYS A 149 15.48 9.42 -1.07
C LYS A 149 13.98 9.72 -1.06
N VAL A 150 13.59 10.92 -1.47
CA VAL A 150 12.20 11.37 -1.47
C VAL A 150 11.72 11.61 -2.88
N PHE A 151 10.54 11.12 -3.19
CA PHE A 151 9.90 11.24 -4.50
C PHE A 151 8.47 11.71 -4.31
N ALA A 152 8.06 12.73 -5.04
CA ALA A 152 6.66 13.12 -5.14
C ALA A 152 6.10 12.65 -6.48
N GLY A 153 4.88 12.14 -6.47
CA GLY A 153 4.23 11.71 -7.69
C GLY A 153 2.79 11.28 -7.50
N GLN A 154 2.02 11.47 -8.57
CA GLN A 154 0.62 11.07 -8.60
C GLN A 154 0.44 9.71 -9.27
N ASN A 155 -0.74 9.12 -9.08
CA ASN A 155 -1.15 7.84 -9.69
C ASN A 155 -0.27 6.62 -9.29
N LEU A 156 0.38 6.65 -8.12
CA LEU A 156 1.24 5.55 -7.67
C LEU A 156 0.44 4.24 -7.49
N TYR A 157 -0.78 4.33 -6.96
CA TYR A 157 -1.66 3.17 -6.82
C TYR A 157 -2.08 2.58 -8.18
N VAL A 158 -2.41 3.43 -9.16
CA VAL A 158 -2.77 2.95 -10.51
C VAL A 158 -1.59 2.26 -11.17
N LYS A 159 -0.38 2.86 -11.08
CA LYS A 159 0.86 2.25 -11.58
C LYS A 159 1.14 0.91 -10.92
N GLY A 160 1.01 0.84 -9.59
CA GLY A 160 1.18 -0.40 -8.83
C GLY A 160 0.16 -1.46 -9.20
N ALA A 161 -1.11 -1.08 -9.39
CA ALA A 161 -2.15 -2.00 -9.82
C ALA A 161 -1.87 -2.60 -11.21
N VAL A 162 -1.37 -1.80 -12.14
CA VAL A 162 -0.93 -2.30 -13.46
C VAL A 162 0.23 -3.28 -13.30
N LEU A 163 1.23 -2.95 -12.48
CA LEU A 163 2.34 -3.84 -12.21
C LEU A 163 1.87 -5.16 -11.56
N GLY A 164 0.96 -5.08 -10.58
CA GLY A 164 0.34 -6.24 -9.96
C GLY A 164 -0.39 -7.13 -10.98
N ALA A 165 -1.13 -6.55 -11.90
CA ALA A 165 -1.76 -7.30 -12.98
C ALA A 165 -0.73 -7.97 -13.93
N CYS A 166 0.39 -7.29 -14.17
CA CYS A 166 1.47 -7.83 -15.00
C CYS A 166 2.24 -8.98 -14.35
N THR A 167 2.09 -9.24 -13.03
CA THR A 167 2.80 -10.35 -12.36
C THR A 167 2.46 -11.72 -12.92
N LYS A 168 1.29 -11.88 -13.52
CA LYS A 168 0.90 -13.11 -14.23
C LYS A 168 1.76 -13.37 -15.47
N ILE A 169 2.36 -12.32 -16.05
CA ILE A 169 3.14 -12.39 -17.29
C ILE A 169 4.65 -12.23 -17.01
N LYS A 170 4.98 -11.38 -16.04
CA LYS A 170 6.37 -11.05 -15.68
C LYS A 170 6.50 -10.97 -14.17
N GLN A 171 7.55 -11.58 -13.65
CA GLN A 171 7.87 -11.46 -12.22
C GLN A 171 8.27 -10.01 -11.89
N ILE A 172 7.44 -9.33 -11.11
CA ILE A 172 7.66 -7.95 -10.67
C ILE A 172 8.35 -7.92 -9.30
N LEU A 173 7.88 -8.75 -8.38
CA LEU A 173 8.54 -8.91 -7.08
C LEU A 173 9.83 -9.75 -7.24
N PRO A 174 10.81 -9.57 -6.36
CA PRO A 174 11.98 -10.46 -6.32
C PRO A 174 11.56 -11.93 -6.26
N PRO A 175 12.39 -12.86 -6.78
CA PRO A 175 12.12 -14.29 -6.68
C PRO A 175 11.87 -14.71 -5.24
N ASP A 176 11.00 -15.70 -5.05
CA ASP A 176 10.65 -16.27 -3.74
C ASP A 176 10.19 -15.23 -2.71
N THR A 177 9.52 -14.18 -3.19
CA THR A 177 8.98 -13.10 -2.36
C THR A 177 7.49 -13.24 -2.20
N ILE A 178 7.02 -13.26 -0.96
CA ILE A 178 5.61 -13.26 -0.57
C ILE A 178 5.23 -11.85 -0.13
N LEU A 179 4.12 -11.34 -0.64
CA LEU A 179 3.54 -10.09 -0.16
C LEU A 179 2.48 -10.38 0.90
N ALA A 180 2.79 -10.03 2.15
CA ALA A 180 1.88 -10.19 3.28
C ALA A 180 1.18 -8.87 3.58
N CYS A 181 -0.05 -8.73 3.11
CA CYS A 181 -0.93 -7.58 3.36
C CYS A 181 -2.10 -8.01 4.25
N LYS A 182 -2.70 -7.05 4.94
CA LYS A 182 -3.82 -7.26 5.87
C LYS A 182 -4.98 -8.08 5.27
N ASN A 183 -5.24 -7.93 3.98
CA ASN A 183 -6.40 -8.51 3.30
C ASN A 183 -6.02 -9.65 2.33
N ARG A 184 -4.83 -10.23 2.49
CA ARG A 184 -4.37 -11.31 1.63
C ARG A 184 -4.03 -12.55 2.46
N ILE A 185 -4.66 -13.66 2.14
CA ILE A 185 -4.29 -14.97 2.67
C ILE A 185 -3.09 -15.45 1.86
N THR A 186 -1.97 -15.71 2.53
CA THR A 186 -0.72 -16.17 1.90
C THR A 186 -0.46 -17.67 2.09
N THR A 187 -1.30 -18.33 2.89
CA THR A 187 -1.25 -19.78 3.17
C THR A 187 -2.55 -20.43 2.78
N GLY A 188 -2.48 -21.60 2.16
CA GLY A 188 -3.65 -22.44 1.94
C GLY A 188 -4.26 -22.86 3.29
N ILE A 189 -5.57 -22.77 3.41
CA ILE A 189 -6.30 -23.27 4.60
C ILE A 189 -6.98 -24.58 4.17
N GLU A 190 -6.57 -25.66 4.81
CA GLU A 190 -7.26 -26.95 4.67
C GLU A 190 -8.15 -27.18 5.89
N MET A 191 -9.39 -27.48 5.68
CA MET A 191 -10.33 -27.85 6.74
C MET A 191 -10.90 -29.24 6.46
N ASP A 192 -10.80 -30.12 7.44
CA ASP A 192 -11.53 -31.38 7.45
C ASP A 192 -12.94 -31.13 7.98
N ILE A 193 -13.94 -31.26 7.11
CA ILE A 193 -15.34 -31.14 7.49
C ILE A 193 -15.93 -32.55 7.52
N SER A 194 -16.37 -33.02 8.68
CA SER A 194 -17.15 -34.23 8.80
C SER A 194 -18.64 -33.89 8.77
N GLU A 195 -19.35 -34.34 7.74
CA GLU A 195 -20.82 -34.38 7.78
C GLU A 195 -21.26 -35.56 8.66
N ARG A 196 -22.12 -35.30 9.64
CA ARG A 196 -22.64 -36.30 10.60
C ARG A 196 -23.32 -37.51 9.98
N ALA A 197 -23.57 -37.53 8.67
CA ALA A 197 -24.33 -38.58 8.02
C ALA A 197 -23.49 -39.74 7.41
N ASN A 198 -22.19 -39.54 7.09
CA ASN A 198 -21.43 -40.52 6.30
C ASN A 198 -19.95 -40.73 6.68
N ASP A 199 -19.48 -40.34 7.83
CA ASP A 199 -18.11 -40.58 8.35
C ASP A 199 -16.92 -40.41 7.36
N MET A 200 -17.14 -39.76 6.22
CA MET A 200 -16.08 -39.45 5.25
C MET A 200 -15.68 -37.98 5.39
N PRO A 201 -14.44 -37.69 5.77
CA PRO A 201 -13.95 -36.32 5.86
C PRO A 201 -13.89 -35.69 4.47
N LEU A 202 -14.63 -34.60 4.27
CA LEU A 202 -14.51 -33.78 3.06
C LEU A 202 -13.36 -32.76 3.29
N LYS A 203 -12.30 -32.87 2.48
CA LYS A 203 -11.22 -31.86 2.49
C LYS A 203 -11.59 -30.70 1.57
N ILE A 204 -11.72 -29.50 2.16
CA ILE A 204 -11.89 -28.27 1.39
C ILE A 204 -10.57 -27.51 1.49
N ALA A 205 -9.91 -27.30 0.33
CA ALA A 205 -8.76 -26.41 0.22
C ALA A 205 -9.25 -25.05 -0.31
N VAL A 206 -8.92 -23.99 0.44
CA VAL A 206 -9.11 -22.60 0.01
C VAL A 206 -7.75 -22.06 -0.33
N SER A 207 -7.52 -21.80 -1.62
CA SER A 207 -6.28 -21.22 -2.17
C SER A 207 -6.45 -19.73 -2.49
#